data_8dfdcbffd9d1739623d02270198cffd0
#
_entry.id   8dfdcbffd9d1739623d02270198cffd0
#
_cell.length_a   1.000
_cell.length_b   1.000
_cell.length_c   1.000
_cell.angle_alpha   90.00
_cell.angle_beta   90.00
_cell.angle_gamma   90.00
#
_symmetry.space_group_name_H-M   'P 1'
#
loop_
_entity.id
_entity.type
_entity.pdbx_description
1 polymer ?
#
loop_
_entity_poly.entity_id
_entity_poly.type
_entity_poly.pdbx_seq_one_letter_code
_entity_poly.pdbx_strand_id
1 'polypeptide(L)'
;VRVGEDILQPAFSNYDKTVYYNEYEITEYLLIGDNIIEVILGNYWFNEQQKTAWEFESAPWKDTPRLLAEIYADQKMIVKTDKSWDCAKSCIVYNSLRCGEKYDATQIVRYFRKADVMLPPGGKLRKQKIAPIRVSEIYPVKCIAPSSDKRTIYDFGINLSGNVELTGRGKYGSKVTIIYFERILENGRPDTAHLNLGIYEDQGQTDEYTFSGKGVETWHSEFGYNGFRYIMVEGDYEEINFKARCFHTQLEQAGGMECDNKLITEINNAIRR
;
A
#
# COMPACT_ATOMS: atom_id res chain seq x y z
N VAL A 1 -0.22 -0.54 18.33
CA VAL A 1 -0.70 -1.79 17.70
C VAL A 1 -1.62 -1.41 16.54
N ARG A 2 -1.51 -2.08 15.38
CA ARG A 2 -2.43 -1.91 14.25
C ARG A 2 -3.75 -2.62 14.57
N VAL A 3 -4.86 -1.95 14.31
CA VAL A 3 -6.20 -2.54 14.43
C VAL A 3 -6.56 -3.22 13.12
N GLY A 4 -6.81 -4.54 13.18
CA GLY A 4 -7.15 -5.35 12.02
C GLY A 4 -6.00 -5.61 11.05
N GLU A 5 -6.26 -6.46 10.05
CA GLU A 5 -5.27 -6.88 9.04
C GLU A 5 -5.61 -6.36 7.64
N ASP A 6 -6.72 -5.67 7.52
CA ASP A 6 -7.21 -5.15 6.24
C ASP A 6 -6.32 -4.02 5.73
N ILE A 7 -6.03 -4.02 4.44
CA ILE A 7 -5.20 -3.01 3.77
C ILE A 7 -5.98 -2.33 2.66
N LEU A 8 -5.58 -1.12 2.27
CA LEU A 8 -6.22 -0.31 1.23
C LEU A 8 -7.74 -0.14 1.47
N GLN A 9 -8.10 0.21 2.69
CA GLN A 9 -9.49 0.33 3.12
C GLN A 9 -9.93 1.78 3.33
N PRO A 10 -11.21 2.10 3.19
CA PRO A 10 -12.29 1.26 2.62
C PRO A 10 -12.12 1.00 1.11
N ALA A 11 -12.84 -0.01 0.58
CA ALA A 11 -12.79 -0.32 -0.85
C ALA A 11 -13.24 0.87 -1.71
N PHE A 12 -12.71 0.92 -2.94
CA PHE A 12 -13.09 1.93 -3.93
C PHE A 12 -14.60 1.91 -4.23
N SER A 13 -15.14 3.11 -4.42
CA SER A 13 -16.53 3.30 -4.84
C SER A 13 -16.67 4.60 -5.66
N ASN A 14 -17.81 4.81 -6.27
CA ASN A 14 -18.18 6.15 -6.75
C ASN A 14 -18.60 6.98 -5.53
N TYR A 15 -17.68 7.81 -5.03
CA TYR A 15 -17.86 8.56 -3.78
C TYR A 15 -18.98 9.58 -3.80
N ASP A 16 -19.48 9.98 -4.97
CA ASP A 16 -20.68 10.81 -5.10
C ASP A 16 -21.98 10.04 -4.86
N LYS A 17 -21.95 8.69 -4.91
CA LYS A 17 -23.09 7.81 -4.72
C LYS A 17 -23.01 6.99 -3.45
N THR A 18 -21.83 6.48 -3.14
CA THR A 18 -21.60 5.58 -2.01
C THR A 18 -20.24 5.84 -1.38
N VAL A 19 -20.21 5.95 -0.07
CA VAL A 19 -18.99 5.96 0.74
C VAL A 19 -19.04 4.75 1.65
N TYR A 20 -18.07 3.83 1.50
CA TYR A 20 -18.00 2.66 2.36
C TYR A 20 -17.39 3.01 3.72
N TYR A 21 -17.85 2.31 4.76
CA TYR A 21 -17.22 2.30 6.07
C TYR A 21 -16.99 0.86 6.54
N ASN A 22 -16.01 0.69 7.41
CA ASN A 22 -15.68 -0.58 8.06
C ASN A 22 -15.93 -0.47 9.56
N GLU A 23 -16.15 -1.59 10.21
CA GLU A 23 -16.31 -1.71 11.66
C GLU A 23 -15.22 -2.63 12.19
N TYR A 24 -14.59 -2.23 13.28
CA TYR A 24 -13.54 -2.98 13.95
C TYR A 24 -13.87 -3.13 15.43
N GLU A 25 -13.74 -4.35 15.95
CA GLU A 25 -13.75 -4.59 17.40
C GLU A 25 -12.38 -4.18 17.95
N ILE A 26 -12.37 -3.27 18.91
CA ILE A 26 -11.14 -2.70 19.45
C ILE A 26 -10.91 -2.97 20.93
N THR A 27 -11.83 -3.67 21.60
CA THR A 27 -11.78 -3.91 23.06
C THR A 27 -10.46 -4.53 23.51
N GLU A 28 -9.91 -5.48 22.77
CA GLU A 28 -8.64 -6.15 23.08
C GLU A 28 -7.40 -5.26 22.99
N TYR A 29 -7.50 -4.13 22.28
CA TYR A 29 -6.40 -3.18 22.11
C TYR A 29 -6.41 -2.08 23.16
N LEU A 30 -7.48 -1.95 23.94
CA LEU A 30 -7.63 -0.87 24.91
C LEU A 30 -6.95 -1.20 26.23
N LEU A 31 -6.30 -0.20 26.81
CA LEU A 31 -5.67 -0.26 28.11
C LEU A 31 -6.51 0.54 29.14
N ILE A 32 -6.36 0.21 30.41
CA ILE A 32 -6.92 1.02 31.51
C ILE A 32 -6.20 2.37 31.52
N GLY A 33 -6.96 3.47 31.47
CA GLY A 33 -6.45 4.83 31.40
C GLY A 33 -6.53 5.43 29.99
N ASP A 34 -5.57 6.27 29.65
CA ASP A 34 -5.55 6.99 28.39
C ASP A 34 -5.16 6.08 27.23
N ASN A 35 -5.89 6.17 26.13
CA ASN A 35 -5.62 5.48 24.87
C ASN A 35 -5.50 6.50 23.73
N ILE A 36 -4.56 6.30 22.84
CA ILE A 36 -4.35 7.13 21.65
C ILE A 36 -4.77 6.32 20.42
N ILE A 37 -5.61 6.93 19.59
CA ILE A 37 -6.02 6.38 18.30
C ILE A 37 -5.39 7.24 17.20
N GLU A 38 -4.62 6.61 16.36
CA GLU A 38 -3.98 7.24 15.20
C GLU A 38 -4.52 6.62 13.92
N VAL A 39 -4.81 7.45 12.92
CA VAL A 39 -5.27 7.02 11.60
C VAL A 39 -4.41 7.66 10.54
N ILE A 40 -3.79 6.86 9.69
CA ILE A 40 -3.01 7.32 8.54
C ILE A 40 -3.92 7.38 7.32
N LEU A 41 -3.97 8.53 6.67
CA LEU A 41 -4.78 8.76 5.47
C LEU A 41 -3.89 8.81 4.23
N GLY A 42 -4.16 7.95 3.26
CA GLY A 42 -3.55 7.97 1.94
C GLY A 42 -4.47 8.58 0.87
N ASN A 43 -3.92 8.85 -0.29
CA ASN A 43 -4.65 9.43 -1.42
C ASN A 43 -5.61 8.44 -2.08
N TYR A 44 -5.17 7.21 -2.29
CA TYR A 44 -5.94 6.13 -2.92
C TYR A 44 -6.70 6.63 -4.17
N TRP A 45 -7.89 6.14 -4.45
CA TRP A 45 -8.74 6.59 -5.55
C TRP A 45 -9.47 7.91 -5.29
N PHE A 46 -9.57 8.33 -4.03
CA PHE A 46 -10.27 9.55 -3.65
C PHE A 46 -9.51 10.82 -4.02
N ASN A 47 -8.20 10.77 -3.93
CA ASN A 47 -7.33 11.91 -4.18
C ASN A 47 -6.15 11.54 -5.09
N GLU A 48 -6.41 10.84 -6.21
CA GLU A 48 -5.33 10.54 -7.16
C GLU A 48 -4.65 11.82 -7.64
N GLN A 49 -3.33 11.84 -7.51
CA GLN A 49 -2.52 13.03 -7.83
C GLN A 49 -1.96 12.95 -9.25
N GLN A 50 -1.79 11.75 -9.78
CA GLN A 50 -1.13 11.53 -11.05
C GLN A 50 -2.10 11.61 -12.21
N LYS A 51 -1.64 12.24 -13.28
CA LYS A 51 -2.36 12.27 -14.54
C LYS A 51 -2.26 10.92 -15.23
N THR A 52 -3.40 10.28 -15.40
CA THR A 52 -3.48 8.94 -15.96
C THR A 52 -4.49 8.86 -17.10
N ALA A 53 -4.43 7.77 -17.90
CA ALA A 53 -5.40 7.48 -18.94
C ALA A 53 -6.85 7.26 -18.40
N TRP A 54 -7.01 7.12 -17.10
CA TRP A 54 -8.31 6.95 -16.44
C TRP A 54 -8.88 8.25 -15.86
N GLU A 55 -8.13 9.35 -15.93
CA GLU A 55 -8.55 10.70 -15.55
C GLU A 55 -9.11 10.82 -14.11
N PHE A 56 -8.66 9.96 -13.18
CA PHE A 56 -9.09 10.03 -11.77
C PHE A 56 -8.63 11.31 -11.08
N GLU A 57 -7.56 11.93 -11.55
CA GLU A 57 -7.09 13.22 -11.08
C GLU A 57 -8.07 14.36 -11.34
N SER A 58 -9.03 14.17 -12.24
CA SER A 58 -10.12 15.10 -12.56
C SER A 58 -11.49 14.61 -12.11
N ALA A 59 -11.55 13.53 -11.32
CA ALA A 59 -12.80 12.97 -10.84
C ALA A 59 -13.60 14.01 -10.01
N PRO A 60 -14.92 14.10 -10.18
CA PRO A 60 -15.76 15.12 -9.51
C PRO A 60 -15.74 15.04 -7.99
N TRP A 61 -15.43 13.86 -7.42
CA TRP A 61 -15.31 13.65 -5.97
C TRP A 61 -13.93 13.96 -5.41
N LYS A 62 -12.91 14.19 -6.27
CA LYS A 62 -11.53 14.38 -5.84
C LYS A 62 -11.40 15.53 -4.85
N ASP A 63 -10.83 15.23 -3.70
CA ASP A 63 -10.54 16.21 -2.66
C ASP A 63 -9.48 15.66 -1.68
N THR A 64 -9.04 16.47 -0.73
CA THR A 64 -8.14 16.05 0.35
C THR A 64 -8.73 14.87 1.12
N PRO A 65 -7.94 13.83 1.43
CA PRO A 65 -8.38 12.69 2.22
C PRO A 65 -9.00 13.11 3.55
N ARG A 66 -10.12 12.46 3.92
CA ARG A 66 -10.95 12.81 5.09
C ARG A 66 -11.21 11.58 5.93
N LEU A 67 -11.38 11.79 7.21
CA LEU A 67 -11.76 10.77 8.18
C LEU A 67 -13.13 11.07 8.77
N LEU A 68 -13.99 10.06 8.78
CA LEU A 68 -15.16 9.98 9.64
C LEU A 68 -15.02 8.71 10.47
N ALA A 69 -14.91 8.84 11.78
CA ALA A 69 -14.82 7.73 12.70
C ALA A 69 -15.67 7.98 13.94
N GLU A 70 -16.30 6.93 14.44
CA GLU A 70 -17.07 6.91 15.65
C GLU A 70 -16.69 5.68 16.47
N ILE A 71 -16.62 5.82 17.80
CA ILE A 71 -16.34 4.73 18.72
C ILE A 71 -17.51 4.58 19.65
N TYR A 72 -17.93 3.35 19.81
CA TYR A 72 -19.06 2.96 20.65
C TYR A 72 -18.61 2.02 21.76
N ALA A 73 -19.13 2.23 22.99
CA ALA A 73 -19.09 1.29 24.09
C ALA A 73 -20.53 1.01 24.52
N ASP A 74 -20.94 -0.25 24.57
CA ASP A 74 -22.29 -0.66 24.95
C ASP A 74 -23.38 0.09 24.16
N GLN A 75 -23.19 0.20 22.85
CA GLN A 75 -24.07 0.92 21.91
C GLN A 75 -24.16 2.44 22.13
N LYS A 76 -23.39 2.98 23.05
CA LYS A 76 -23.29 4.42 23.29
C LYS A 76 -22.07 4.99 22.58
N MET A 77 -22.26 5.99 21.74
CA MET A 77 -21.16 6.72 21.14
C MET A 77 -20.36 7.47 22.21
N ILE A 78 -19.05 7.19 22.29
CA ILE A 78 -18.13 7.79 23.26
C ILE A 78 -17.11 8.72 22.62
N VAL A 79 -16.73 8.47 21.35
CA VAL A 79 -15.79 9.31 20.58
C VAL A 79 -16.32 9.45 19.16
N LYS A 80 -16.14 10.62 18.57
CA LYS A 80 -16.32 10.88 17.14
C LYS A 80 -15.25 11.83 16.63
N THR A 81 -15.00 11.80 15.34
CA THR A 81 -14.13 12.79 14.70
C THR A 81 -14.78 14.16 14.69
N ASP A 82 -14.04 15.16 15.14
CA ASP A 82 -14.41 16.57 15.11
C ASP A 82 -13.15 17.47 15.13
N LYS A 83 -13.36 18.79 15.29
CA LYS A 83 -12.27 19.76 15.37
C LYS A 83 -11.34 19.64 16.59
N SER A 84 -11.64 18.76 17.56
CA SER A 84 -10.76 18.51 18.71
C SER A 84 -9.58 17.60 18.37
N TRP A 85 -9.71 16.82 17.30
CA TRP A 85 -8.65 15.94 16.83
C TRP A 85 -7.43 16.73 16.37
N ASP A 86 -6.27 16.11 16.58
CA ASP A 86 -5.01 16.65 16.09
C ASP A 86 -4.63 15.95 14.77
N CYS A 87 -4.01 16.68 13.86
CA CYS A 87 -3.49 16.13 12.62
C CYS A 87 -2.09 16.65 12.32
N ALA A 88 -1.29 15.82 11.67
CA ALA A 88 0.08 16.14 11.26
C ALA A 88 0.40 15.51 9.92
N LYS A 89 1.45 15.97 9.25
CA LYS A 89 2.04 15.27 8.11
C LYS A 89 2.78 14.04 8.61
N SER A 90 2.62 12.92 7.94
CA SER A 90 3.35 11.68 8.23
C SER A 90 4.73 11.66 7.55
N CYS A 91 5.49 10.59 7.79
CA CYS A 91 6.72 10.29 7.06
C CYS A 91 6.46 9.87 5.60
N ILE A 92 5.23 9.57 5.23
CA ILE A 92 4.83 9.33 3.84
C ILE A 92 4.73 10.67 3.14
N VAL A 93 5.72 11.02 2.34
CA VAL A 93 5.81 12.32 1.65
C VAL A 93 5.11 12.33 0.30
N TYR A 94 4.83 11.14 -0.25
CA TYR A 94 4.09 10.93 -1.48
C TYR A 94 3.43 9.55 -1.47
N ASN A 95 2.23 9.42 -2.00
CA ASN A 95 1.62 8.13 -2.30
C ASN A 95 0.65 8.24 -3.47
N SER A 96 0.71 7.28 -4.36
CA SER A 96 -0.22 7.02 -5.45
C SER A 96 -0.37 5.51 -5.58
N LEU A 97 -1.57 5.05 -5.80
CA LEU A 97 -1.83 3.62 -5.91
C LEU A 97 -0.99 2.94 -7.01
N ARG A 98 -0.73 3.64 -8.11
CA ARG A 98 -0.05 3.11 -9.30
C ARG A 98 1.42 3.53 -9.42
N CYS A 99 1.77 4.65 -8.84
CA CYS A 99 3.14 5.18 -8.93
C CYS A 99 3.98 4.85 -7.70
N GLY A 100 3.35 4.29 -6.65
CA GLY A 100 4.02 3.84 -5.45
C GLY A 100 4.03 4.87 -4.31
N GLU A 101 4.91 4.66 -3.35
CA GLU A 101 5.00 5.46 -2.12
C GLU A 101 6.44 5.95 -1.90
N LYS A 102 6.56 7.20 -1.42
CA LYS A 102 7.84 7.76 -0.97
C LYS A 102 7.78 8.00 0.53
N TYR A 103 8.62 7.30 1.27
CA TYR A 103 8.70 7.38 2.72
C TYR A 103 10.04 8.00 3.14
N ASP A 104 9.98 9.01 4.00
CA ASP A 104 11.17 9.67 4.52
C ASP A 104 11.27 9.46 6.05
N ALA A 105 12.05 8.47 6.47
CA ALA A 105 12.26 8.13 7.89
C ALA A 105 13.07 9.19 8.66
N THR A 106 13.61 10.20 7.98
CA THR A 106 14.26 11.35 8.64
C THR A 106 13.26 12.36 9.14
N GLN A 107 12.03 12.33 8.64
CA GLN A 107 10.97 13.23 9.05
C GLN A 107 10.58 12.98 10.50
N ILE A 108 10.40 14.08 11.23
CA ILE A 108 9.92 14.02 12.60
C ILE A 108 8.53 14.62 12.61
N VAL A 109 7.53 13.81 12.92
CA VAL A 109 6.16 14.27 13.12
C VAL A 109 6.10 15.13 14.38
N ARG A 110 6.27 16.43 14.26
CA ARG A 110 6.38 17.36 15.41
C ARG A 110 5.28 18.40 15.47
N TYR A 111 4.61 18.69 14.36
CA TYR A 111 3.66 19.80 14.30
C TYR A 111 2.24 19.26 14.15
N PHE A 112 1.54 19.25 15.26
CA PHE A 112 0.12 18.96 15.28
C PHE A 112 -0.67 20.28 15.11
N ARG A 113 -1.65 20.24 14.25
CA ARG A 113 -2.69 21.26 14.14
C ARG A 113 -4.05 20.63 14.41
N LYS A 114 -5.03 21.42 14.80
CA LYS A 114 -6.39 20.92 14.91
C LYS A 114 -6.95 20.55 13.54
N ALA A 115 -7.76 19.52 13.51
CA ALA A 115 -8.41 19.06 12.30
C ALA A 115 -9.45 20.11 11.82
N ASP A 116 -9.54 20.27 10.51
CA ASP A 116 -10.58 21.06 9.88
C ASP A 116 -11.82 20.19 9.60
N VAL A 117 -12.99 20.70 9.93
CA VAL A 117 -14.24 20.04 9.59
C VAL A 117 -14.58 20.34 8.13
N MET A 118 -14.63 19.30 7.31
CA MET A 118 -14.86 19.39 5.88
C MET A 118 -16.23 18.85 5.50
N LEU A 119 -16.79 19.32 4.38
CA LEU A 119 -18.01 18.74 3.83
C LEU A 119 -17.74 17.31 3.36
N PRO A 120 -18.64 16.36 3.62
CA PRO A 120 -18.48 14.99 3.12
C PRO A 120 -18.62 14.96 1.59
N PRO A 121 -18.12 13.90 0.91
CA PRO A 121 -18.54 13.62 -0.47
C PRO A 121 -20.04 13.33 -0.53
N GLY A 122 -20.65 13.47 -1.71
CA GLY A 122 -22.10 13.38 -1.89
C GLY A 122 -22.71 12.01 -1.63
N GLY A 123 -21.90 10.96 -1.56
CA GLY A 123 -22.33 9.56 -1.43
C GLY A 123 -22.91 9.19 -0.06
N LYS A 124 -23.85 8.25 -0.06
CA LYS A 124 -24.41 7.69 1.17
C LYS A 124 -23.44 6.74 1.84
N LEU A 125 -23.31 6.85 3.16
CA LEU A 125 -22.54 5.89 3.96
C LEU A 125 -23.19 4.50 3.89
N ARG A 126 -22.37 3.49 3.61
CA ARG A 126 -22.79 2.08 3.58
C ARG A 126 -21.71 1.20 4.20
N LYS A 127 -22.11 0.21 4.99
CA LYS A 127 -21.17 -0.81 5.47
C LYS A 127 -20.60 -1.56 4.27
N GLN A 128 -19.28 -1.68 4.24
CA GLN A 128 -18.60 -2.46 3.20
C GLN A 128 -19.00 -3.93 3.32
N LYS A 129 -19.49 -4.50 2.21
CA LYS A 129 -19.79 -5.93 2.08
C LYS A 129 -18.79 -6.64 1.18
N ILE A 130 -17.93 -5.88 0.52
CA ILE A 130 -16.84 -6.40 -0.33
C ILE A 130 -15.81 -7.02 0.61
N ALA A 131 -15.34 -8.22 0.27
CA ALA A 131 -14.28 -8.87 1.03
C ALA A 131 -13.02 -7.98 1.10
N PRO A 132 -12.35 -7.93 2.25
CA PRO A 132 -11.18 -7.06 2.43
C PRO A 132 -9.98 -7.55 1.62
N ILE A 133 -9.04 -6.65 1.38
CA ILE A 133 -7.71 -6.99 0.90
C ILE A 133 -6.83 -7.29 2.12
N ARG A 134 -6.13 -8.42 2.11
CA ARG A 134 -5.20 -8.85 3.17
C ARG A 134 -3.95 -9.47 2.58
N VAL A 135 -2.87 -9.46 3.36
CA VAL A 135 -1.67 -10.23 3.03
C VAL A 135 -2.02 -11.72 3.16
N SER A 136 -1.93 -12.43 2.04
CA SER A 136 -2.22 -13.86 1.96
C SER A 136 -0.97 -14.70 2.16
N GLU A 137 0.15 -14.27 1.58
CA GLU A 137 1.41 -15.03 1.60
C GLU A 137 2.62 -14.08 1.61
N ILE A 138 3.73 -14.59 2.16
CA ILE A 138 5.03 -13.90 2.20
C ILE A 138 6.06 -14.77 1.46
N TYR A 139 6.70 -14.20 0.45
CA TYR A 139 7.70 -14.90 -0.33
C TYR A 139 9.12 -14.35 -0.07
N PRO A 140 10.09 -15.20 0.28
CA PRO A 140 11.48 -14.79 0.35
C PRO A 140 12.06 -14.58 -1.05
N VAL A 141 13.15 -13.83 -1.14
CA VAL A 141 13.95 -13.74 -2.35
C VAL A 141 14.53 -15.12 -2.70
N LYS A 142 14.39 -15.55 -3.94
CA LYS A 142 14.93 -16.82 -4.46
C LYS A 142 16.29 -16.64 -5.12
N CYS A 143 16.49 -15.53 -5.81
CA CYS A 143 17.71 -15.25 -6.54
C CYS A 143 18.02 -13.75 -6.53
N ILE A 144 19.31 -13.43 -6.49
CA ILE A 144 19.80 -12.06 -6.55
C ILE A 144 20.78 -11.99 -7.73
N ALA A 145 20.52 -11.09 -8.68
CA ALA A 145 21.39 -10.84 -9.82
C ALA A 145 21.95 -9.40 -9.74
N PRO A 146 23.28 -9.22 -9.59
CA PRO A 146 23.87 -7.90 -9.70
C PRO A 146 23.70 -7.37 -11.12
N SER A 147 23.31 -6.11 -11.24
CA SER A 147 23.30 -5.39 -12.51
C SER A 147 24.57 -4.56 -12.66
N SER A 148 24.99 -4.28 -13.89
CA SER A 148 26.23 -3.57 -14.22
C SER A 148 26.30 -2.13 -13.67
N ASP A 149 25.19 -1.53 -13.25
CA ASP A 149 25.05 -0.09 -12.98
C ASP A 149 24.68 0.24 -11.52
N LYS A 150 25.25 -0.45 -10.54
CA LYS A 150 24.89 -0.32 -9.11
C LYS A 150 23.42 -0.64 -8.80
N ARG A 151 22.79 -1.41 -9.66
CA ARG A 151 21.43 -1.90 -9.50
C ARG A 151 21.47 -3.37 -9.14
N THR A 152 20.58 -3.81 -8.30
CA THR A 152 20.41 -5.20 -7.93
C THR A 152 19.01 -5.66 -8.25
N ILE A 153 18.90 -6.81 -8.92
CA ILE A 153 17.62 -7.42 -9.24
C ILE A 153 17.39 -8.57 -8.27
N TYR A 154 16.22 -8.57 -7.64
CA TYR A 154 15.75 -9.62 -6.74
C TYR A 154 14.60 -10.36 -7.42
N ASP A 155 14.68 -11.68 -7.54
CA ASP A 155 13.65 -12.58 -8.09
C ASP A 155 12.94 -13.31 -6.95
N PHE A 156 11.63 -13.18 -6.87
CA PHE A 156 10.80 -13.92 -5.92
C PHE A 156 10.32 -15.27 -6.49
N GLY A 157 10.59 -15.53 -7.77
CA GLY A 157 10.30 -16.79 -8.45
C GLY A 157 8.84 -17.01 -8.81
N ILE A 158 7.98 -16.05 -8.53
CA ILE A 158 6.55 -16.10 -8.80
C ILE A 158 6.05 -14.70 -9.12
N ASN A 159 5.15 -14.58 -10.11
CA ASN A 159 4.44 -13.34 -10.37
C ASN A 159 3.30 -13.18 -9.35
N LEU A 160 3.20 -12.04 -8.71
CA LEU A 160 2.23 -11.76 -7.66
C LEU A 160 1.73 -10.32 -7.69
N SER A 161 0.66 -10.06 -6.97
CA SER A 161 0.20 -8.71 -6.66
C SER A 161 0.53 -8.36 -5.21
N GLY A 162 1.03 -7.14 -4.98
CA GLY A 162 1.41 -6.75 -3.62
C GLY A 162 2.47 -5.66 -3.55
N ASN A 163 3.32 -5.75 -2.53
CA ASN A 163 4.50 -4.91 -2.35
C ASN A 163 5.64 -5.72 -1.69
N VAL A 164 6.76 -5.07 -1.40
CA VAL A 164 7.82 -5.70 -0.63
C VAL A 164 7.94 -5.09 0.76
N GLU A 165 8.36 -5.92 1.72
CA GLU A 165 8.91 -5.51 2.99
C GLU A 165 10.43 -5.42 2.84
N LEU A 166 10.96 -4.23 3.07
CA LEU A 166 12.38 -3.92 3.14
C LEU A 166 12.82 -4.10 4.59
N THR A 167 13.95 -4.78 4.81
CA THR A 167 14.70 -4.75 6.06
C THR A 167 16.15 -4.41 5.73
N GLY A 168 16.67 -3.33 6.31
CA GLY A 168 18.01 -2.88 5.93
C GLY A 168 18.59 -1.83 6.83
N ARG A 169 19.80 -1.39 6.48
CA ARG A 169 20.56 -0.33 7.14
C ARG A 169 21.13 0.61 6.11
N GLY A 170 21.01 1.91 6.37
CA GLY A 170 21.61 2.95 5.54
C GLY A 170 22.02 4.15 6.40
N LYS A 171 22.82 5.03 5.85
CA LYS A 171 23.20 6.29 6.49
C LYS A 171 22.00 7.23 6.57
N TYR A 172 22.04 8.15 7.53
CA TYR A 172 21.01 9.20 7.62
C TYR A 172 20.82 9.92 6.28
N GLY A 173 19.60 9.95 5.78
CA GLY A 173 19.23 10.61 4.52
C GLY A 173 19.63 9.86 3.25
N SER A 174 20.30 8.69 3.34
CA SER A 174 20.51 7.86 2.16
C SER A 174 19.20 7.27 1.66
N LYS A 175 19.09 7.09 0.36
CA LYS A 175 17.85 6.75 -0.31
C LYS A 175 17.99 5.46 -1.11
N VAL A 176 16.95 4.66 -1.09
CA VAL A 176 16.78 3.49 -1.94
C VAL A 176 15.51 3.63 -2.76
N THR A 177 15.61 3.30 -4.06
CA THR A 177 14.48 3.24 -4.99
C THR A 177 14.23 1.78 -5.35
N ILE A 178 12.97 1.38 -5.33
CA ILE A 178 12.49 0.01 -5.58
C ILE A 178 11.53 0.08 -6.76
N ILE A 179 11.91 -0.52 -7.88
CA ILE A 179 11.09 -0.57 -9.11
C ILE A 179 10.58 -1.99 -9.28
N TYR A 180 9.26 -2.16 -9.34
CA TYR A 180 8.59 -3.45 -9.49
C TYR A 180 8.36 -3.76 -10.95
N PHE A 181 8.63 -5.00 -11.39
CA PHE A 181 8.40 -5.44 -12.77
C PHE A 181 8.20 -6.95 -12.89
N GLU A 182 7.66 -7.41 -14.03
CA GLU A 182 7.20 -8.79 -14.20
C GLU A 182 8.16 -9.65 -15.02
N ARG A 183 8.98 -9.07 -15.90
CA ARG A 183 9.79 -9.81 -16.87
C ARG A 183 11.22 -9.26 -17.00
N ILE A 184 12.11 -10.16 -17.31
CA ILE A 184 13.48 -9.86 -17.77
C ILE A 184 13.53 -10.14 -19.27
N LEU A 185 14.07 -9.20 -20.06
CA LEU A 185 14.30 -9.34 -21.49
C LEU A 185 15.43 -10.36 -21.77
N GLU A 186 15.50 -10.86 -23.00
CA GLU A 186 16.55 -11.81 -23.43
C GLU A 186 17.97 -11.28 -23.21
N ASN A 187 18.18 -9.98 -23.23
CA ASN A 187 19.44 -9.32 -22.95
C ASN A 187 19.75 -9.14 -21.45
N GLY A 188 18.95 -9.72 -20.56
CA GLY A 188 19.09 -9.66 -19.10
C GLY A 188 18.61 -8.36 -18.46
N ARG A 189 18.05 -7.42 -19.21
CA ARG A 189 17.54 -6.16 -18.66
C ARG A 189 16.10 -6.28 -18.17
N PRO A 190 15.70 -5.50 -17.13
CA PRO A 190 14.32 -5.38 -16.74
C PRO A 190 13.44 -4.90 -17.90
N ASP A 191 12.28 -5.53 -18.09
CA ASP A 191 11.25 -5.03 -18.99
C ASP A 191 10.36 -4.03 -18.22
N THR A 192 10.73 -2.75 -18.29
CA THR A 192 10.03 -1.66 -17.61
C THR A 192 9.22 -0.78 -18.56
N ALA A 193 9.26 -1.07 -19.86
CA ALA A 193 8.63 -0.22 -20.90
C ALA A 193 7.12 -0.08 -20.71
N HIS A 194 6.46 -1.09 -20.15
CA HIS A 194 5.02 -1.10 -19.94
C HIS A 194 4.57 -0.45 -18.62
N LEU A 195 5.48 -0.18 -17.67
CA LEU A 195 5.13 0.36 -16.35
C LEU A 195 4.46 1.74 -16.44
N ASN A 196 4.83 2.51 -17.44
CA ASN A 196 4.30 3.86 -17.66
C ASN A 196 3.12 3.91 -18.64
N LEU A 197 2.59 2.76 -19.08
CA LEU A 197 1.40 2.75 -19.92
C LEU A 197 0.20 3.34 -19.18
N GLY A 198 -0.29 4.47 -19.71
CA GLY A 198 -1.40 5.20 -19.09
C GLY A 198 -1.04 6.05 -17.88
N ILE A 199 0.26 6.26 -17.63
CA ILE A 199 0.78 7.19 -16.61
C ILE A 199 1.59 8.25 -17.36
N TYR A 200 1.28 9.54 -17.18
CA TYR A 200 1.81 10.60 -18.06
C TYR A 200 2.88 11.48 -17.40
N GLU A 201 2.94 11.56 -16.10
CA GLU A 201 3.77 12.53 -15.39
C GLU A 201 4.74 11.90 -14.37
N ASP A 202 4.65 10.61 -14.10
CA ASP A 202 5.51 9.93 -13.12
C ASP A 202 5.88 8.52 -13.60
N GLN A 203 6.70 7.83 -12.82
CA GLN A 203 7.10 6.45 -13.06
C GLN A 203 6.17 5.51 -12.29
N GLY A 204 5.54 4.57 -13.01
CA GLY A 204 4.68 3.56 -12.39
C GLY A 204 5.46 2.56 -11.54
N GLN A 205 4.77 1.99 -10.56
CA GLN A 205 5.25 0.88 -9.73
C GLN A 205 6.65 1.13 -9.11
N THR A 206 6.83 2.31 -8.46
CA THR A 206 8.13 2.70 -7.91
C THR A 206 7.98 3.22 -6.48
N ASP A 207 8.62 2.55 -5.54
CA ASP A 207 8.69 3.00 -4.15
C ASP A 207 10.06 3.62 -3.85
N GLU A 208 10.10 4.60 -2.95
CA GLU A 208 11.32 5.19 -2.41
C GLU A 208 11.32 5.15 -0.87
N TYR A 209 12.44 4.73 -0.29
CA TYR A 209 12.65 4.78 1.16
C TYR A 209 13.90 5.58 1.49
N THR A 210 13.78 6.57 2.39
CA THR A 210 14.90 7.35 2.92
C THR A 210 15.20 6.90 4.33
N PHE A 211 16.43 6.42 4.57
CA PHE A 211 16.87 5.89 5.86
C PHE A 211 17.02 6.97 6.94
N SER A 212 16.57 6.64 8.15
CA SER A 212 16.80 7.49 9.35
C SER A 212 18.21 7.38 9.92
N GLY A 213 18.98 6.37 9.53
CA GLY A 213 20.32 6.09 10.05
C GLY A 213 20.36 5.54 11.48
N LYS A 214 19.26 5.06 12.02
CA LYS A 214 19.12 4.59 13.41
C LYS A 214 19.31 3.07 13.57
N GLY A 215 20.06 2.43 12.69
CA GLY A 215 20.33 0.99 12.75
C GLY A 215 19.56 0.21 11.71
N VAL A 216 19.08 -1.00 12.04
CA VAL A 216 18.25 -1.79 11.13
C VAL A 216 16.84 -1.24 11.14
N GLU A 217 16.34 -0.93 9.96
CA GLU A 217 15.01 -0.37 9.73
C GLU A 217 14.18 -1.35 8.91
N THR A 218 12.89 -1.46 9.21
CA THR A 218 11.94 -2.28 8.45
C THR A 218 10.81 -1.40 7.95
N TRP A 219 10.49 -1.53 6.66
CA TRP A 219 9.45 -0.72 6.03
C TRP A 219 8.76 -1.47 4.89
N HIS A 220 7.53 -1.14 4.64
CA HIS A 220 6.78 -1.47 3.44
C HIS A 220 5.84 -0.31 3.08
N SER A 221 5.48 -0.16 1.81
CA SER A 221 4.49 0.84 1.43
C SER A 221 3.11 0.50 1.99
N GLU A 222 2.41 1.50 2.54
CA GLU A 222 1.06 1.35 3.10
C GLU A 222 -0.03 1.48 2.03
N PHE A 223 0.22 2.30 0.99
CA PHE A 223 -0.77 2.67 -0.02
C PHE A 223 -0.40 2.22 -1.44
N GLY A 224 0.69 1.46 -1.60
CA GLY A 224 1.12 0.92 -2.88
C GLY A 224 0.47 -0.43 -3.21
N TYR A 225 0.25 -0.70 -4.51
CA TYR A 225 -0.25 -1.96 -5.02
C TYR A 225 0.39 -2.23 -6.39
N ASN A 226 1.24 -3.24 -6.47
CA ASN A 226 2.07 -3.52 -7.63
C ASN A 226 1.86 -4.95 -8.15
N GLY A 227 2.02 -5.15 -9.46
CA GLY A 227 2.13 -6.46 -10.08
C GLY A 227 3.60 -6.75 -10.40
N PHE A 228 4.18 -7.83 -9.85
CA PHE A 228 5.61 -8.09 -10.04
C PHE A 228 6.01 -9.54 -9.75
N ARG A 229 7.12 -9.94 -10.33
CA ARG A 229 7.94 -11.08 -9.94
C ARG A 229 9.30 -10.62 -9.44
N TYR A 230 9.77 -9.50 -9.96
CA TYR A 230 11.09 -8.96 -9.71
C TYR A 230 10.99 -7.56 -9.12
N ILE A 231 11.99 -7.19 -8.34
CA ILE A 231 12.27 -5.80 -8.07
C ILE A 231 13.67 -5.46 -8.52
N MET A 232 13.85 -4.24 -9.01
CA MET A 232 15.15 -3.63 -9.22
C MET A 232 15.36 -2.58 -8.15
N VAL A 233 16.49 -2.67 -7.47
CA VAL A 233 16.84 -1.79 -6.36
C VAL A 233 18.06 -0.99 -6.71
N GLU A 234 17.98 0.33 -6.55
CA GLU A 234 19.08 1.26 -6.73
C GLU A 234 19.17 2.23 -5.55
N GLY A 235 20.36 2.73 -5.25
CA GLY A 235 20.58 3.72 -4.20
C GLY A 235 21.72 3.37 -3.25
N ASP A 236 21.80 4.12 -2.13
CA ASP A 236 22.87 3.99 -1.15
C ASP A 236 22.34 3.31 0.12
N TYR A 237 22.87 2.14 0.42
CA TYR A 237 22.58 1.37 1.63
C TYR A 237 23.82 0.56 2.06
N GLU A 238 23.85 0.18 3.32
CA GLU A 238 24.92 -0.67 3.88
C GLU A 238 24.55 -2.15 3.77
N GLU A 239 23.30 -2.47 4.09
CA GLU A 239 22.73 -3.80 4.05
C GLU A 239 21.25 -3.70 3.72
N ILE A 240 20.72 -4.58 2.87
CA ILE A 240 19.31 -4.61 2.51
C ILE A 240 18.84 -6.02 2.18
N ASN A 241 17.63 -6.35 2.61
CA ASN A 241 16.95 -7.59 2.29
C ASN A 241 15.46 -7.31 2.05
N PHE A 242 14.80 -8.21 1.32
CA PHE A 242 13.41 -8.06 0.94
C PHE A 242 12.62 -9.35 1.16
N LYS A 243 11.32 -9.18 1.44
CA LYS A 243 10.30 -10.22 1.34
C LYS A 243 9.16 -9.65 0.51
N ALA A 244 8.64 -10.41 -0.45
CA ALA A 244 7.43 -10.02 -1.16
C ALA A 244 6.20 -10.36 -0.30
N ARG A 245 5.32 -9.39 -0.15
CA ARG A 245 4.03 -9.50 0.52
C ARG A 245 2.95 -9.59 -0.55
N CYS A 246 2.41 -10.79 -0.74
CA CYS A 246 1.31 -11.02 -1.67
C CYS A 246 -0.02 -10.65 -0.99
N PHE A 247 -0.81 -9.81 -1.63
CA PHE A 247 -2.12 -9.46 -1.11
C PHE A 247 -3.14 -9.23 -2.23
N HIS A 248 -4.34 -9.63 -1.96
CA HIS A 248 -5.49 -9.53 -2.85
C HIS A 248 -6.78 -9.53 -2.04
N THR A 249 -7.91 -9.33 -2.71
CA THR A 249 -9.23 -9.48 -2.09
C THR A 249 -9.38 -10.92 -1.58
N GLN A 250 -9.70 -11.08 -0.30
CA GLN A 250 -9.85 -12.39 0.36
C GLN A 250 -11.20 -13.02 0.01
N LEU A 251 -11.22 -13.72 -1.12
CA LEU A 251 -12.41 -14.46 -1.55
C LEU A 251 -12.35 -15.90 -1.02
N GLU A 252 -13.48 -16.40 -0.56
CA GLU A 252 -13.63 -17.81 -0.20
C GLU A 252 -13.56 -18.68 -1.45
N GLN A 253 -12.87 -19.80 -1.34
CA GLN A 253 -12.79 -20.78 -2.42
C GLN A 253 -14.13 -21.50 -2.57
N ALA A 254 -14.88 -21.21 -3.63
CA ALA A 254 -16.19 -21.80 -3.89
C ALA A 254 -16.14 -23.19 -4.59
N GLY A 255 -14.98 -23.60 -5.11
CA GLY A 255 -14.85 -24.87 -5.81
C GLY A 255 -13.40 -25.24 -6.16
N GLY A 256 -13.21 -26.39 -6.75
CA GLY A 256 -11.92 -26.90 -7.20
C GLY A 256 -12.05 -27.60 -8.56
N MET A 257 -10.95 -27.73 -9.28
CA MET A 257 -10.85 -28.53 -10.49
C MET A 257 -9.65 -29.47 -10.35
N GLU A 258 -9.89 -30.74 -10.64
CA GLU A 258 -8.85 -31.76 -10.80
C GLU A 258 -8.85 -32.21 -12.26
N CYS A 259 -7.66 -32.39 -12.83
CA CYS A 259 -7.49 -32.78 -14.22
C CYS A 259 -6.18 -33.56 -14.38
N ASP A 260 -6.21 -34.64 -15.16
CA ASP A 260 -5.02 -35.45 -15.48
C ASP A 260 -4.02 -34.69 -16.36
N ASN A 261 -4.47 -33.65 -17.04
CA ASN A 261 -3.60 -32.80 -17.84
C ASN A 261 -2.87 -31.77 -16.95
N LYS A 262 -1.56 -31.97 -16.78
CA LYS A 262 -0.70 -31.14 -15.95
C LYS A 262 -0.76 -29.65 -16.34
N LEU A 263 -0.77 -29.33 -17.64
CA LEU A 263 -0.82 -27.95 -18.12
C LEU A 263 -2.13 -27.26 -17.71
N ILE A 264 -3.27 -27.95 -17.83
CA ILE A 264 -4.57 -27.40 -17.40
C ILE A 264 -4.58 -27.15 -15.89
N THR A 265 -4.01 -28.07 -15.11
CA THR A 265 -3.88 -27.89 -13.65
C THR A 265 -2.99 -26.70 -13.30
N GLU A 266 -1.86 -26.52 -13.99
CA GLU A 266 -0.96 -25.39 -13.80
C GLU A 266 -1.62 -24.05 -14.17
N ILE A 267 -2.38 -23.99 -15.28
CA ILE A 267 -3.17 -22.82 -15.69
C ILE A 267 -4.22 -22.48 -14.61
N ASN A 268 -5.00 -23.48 -14.18
CA ASN A 268 -5.99 -23.26 -13.12
C ASN A 268 -5.37 -22.71 -11.83
N ASN A 269 -4.23 -23.25 -11.42
CA ASN A 269 -3.51 -22.79 -10.23
C ASN A 269 -2.97 -21.35 -10.40
N ALA A 270 -2.53 -20.99 -11.61
CA ALA A 270 -2.07 -19.64 -11.90
C ALA A 270 -3.21 -18.58 -11.87
N ILE A 271 -4.41 -18.97 -12.34
CA ILE A 271 -5.59 -18.08 -12.34
C ILE A 271 -6.13 -17.85 -10.92
N ARG A 272 -5.90 -18.79 -10.01
CA ARG A 272 -6.39 -18.74 -8.62
C ARG A 272 -5.51 -17.94 -7.65
N ARG A 273 -4.34 -17.54 -8.10
CA ARG A 273 -3.41 -16.70 -7.35
C ARG A 273 -3.72 -15.23 -7.58
#